data_2e317897f97f3e27f801f17abb4fbf94
#
_entry.id   2e317897f97f3e27f801f17abb4fbf94
#
_cell.length_a   1.000
_cell.length_b   1.000
_cell.length_c   1.000
_cell.angle_alpha   90.00
_cell.angle_beta   90.00
_cell.angle_gamma   90.00
#
_symmetry.space_group_name_H-M   'P 1'
#
loop_
_entity.id
_entity.type
_entity.pdbx_description
1 polymer ?
#
loop_
_entity_poly.entity_id
_entity_poly.type
_entity_poly.pdbx_seq_one_letter_code
_entity_poly.pdbx_strand_id
1 'polypeptide(L)'
;MLAWGSGILYVGAANVLLDTQMWLVGIFDIGAGMFSVLSVLYALRSRYALSALFFALAIPFKEGAAVILFVLFAWEIIGGQLGASPVIAARLLLDRYRWHAIALAAFILAKTFGIQLYAFANDHPYVMRFAGRHIRDNLQSYLLWGLQAVIPAKNITFSESASLAVLTAACVVVVLIFFGTVRVARKAGADLLPHLRLVLVLAFWFLLSLLPSILLPHHINRYYLTSGLPPLVILSMMALKGAFVSAQANSPLRWLLCVAFVGANVIDGGVMIERRISLGIREGVHASSRDGDNHFIRKATWVSDTWKPLLATLPSIPSHAILVLDGIQSGGFADQFGPRVWYRDSTIQVTDKLPEGPDSTGLYTVTLPQMDPWMEPAKMNIVTVPADRLIVIHYADGKMERIALDTLRNVPSSGFGSSTGSPR
;
A
#
# COMPACT_ATOMS: atom_id res chain seq x y z
N MET A 1 -16.51 15.85 -19.26
CA MET A 1 -16.94 15.80 -17.86
C MET A 1 -16.50 14.53 -17.14
N LEU A 2 -16.91 13.31 -17.57
CA LEU A 2 -16.55 12.07 -16.89
C LEU A 2 -15.04 11.91 -16.69
N ALA A 3 -14.24 12.13 -17.74
CA ALA A 3 -12.77 11.96 -17.66
C ALA A 3 -12.12 12.92 -16.65
N TRP A 4 -12.50 14.21 -16.70
CA TRP A 4 -11.98 15.22 -15.78
C TRP A 4 -12.44 14.95 -14.34
N GLY A 5 -13.74 14.65 -14.15
CA GLY A 5 -14.26 14.29 -12.83
C GLY A 5 -13.59 13.07 -12.24
N SER A 6 -13.34 12.02 -13.06
CA SER A 6 -12.61 10.85 -12.61
C SER A 6 -11.17 11.18 -12.23
N GLY A 7 -10.47 12.00 -13.02
CA GLY A 7 -9.12 12.43 -12.70
C GLY A 7 -9.03 13.20 -11.38
N ILE A 8 -9.95 14.14 -11.16
CA ILE A 8 -9.99 14.93 -9.92
C ILE A 8 -10.36 14.05 -8.71
N LEU A 9 -11.33 13.15 -8.84
CA LEU A 9 -11.67 12.20 -7.77
C LEU A 9 -10.51 11.25 -7.46
N TYR A 10 -9.76 10.82 -8.47
CA TYR A 10 -8.58 10.00 -8.27
C TYR A 10 -7.55 10.74 -7.40
N VAL A 11 -7.21 11.98 -7.76
CA VAL A 11 -6.29 12.81 -6.96
C VAL A 11 -6.87 13.10 -5.57
N GLY A 12 -8.18 13.30 -5.46
CA GLY A 12 -8.89 13.54 -4.20
C GLY A 12 -9.02 12.31 -3.30
N ALA A 13 -8.65 11.09 -3.77
CA ALA A 13 -8.67 9.86 -2.97
C ALA A 13 -7.50 9.80 -1.97
N ALA A 14 -7.33 10.85 -1.20
CA ALA A 14 -6.20 11.07 -0.31
C ALA A 14 -6.03 9.96 0.76
N ASN A 15 -7.13 9.32 1.19
CA ASN A 15 -7.09 8.20 2.14
C ASN A 15 -6.36 6.95 1.61
N VAL A 16 -6.20 6.85 0.28
CA VAL A 16 -5.45 5.77 -0.38
C VAL A 16 -4.09 6.29 -0.87
N LEU A 17 -4.11 7.44 -1.58
CA LEU A 17 -2.93 7.94 -2.25
C LEU A 17 -1.90 8.54 -1.29
N LEU A 18 -2.31 9.08 -0.13
CA LEU A 18 -1.38 9.66 0.83
C LEU A 18 -0.36 8.62 1.32
N ASP A 19 -0.84 7.45 1.73
CA ASP A 19 0.04 6.37 2.17
C ASP A 19 0.99 5.92 1.04
N THR A 20 0.49 5.90 -0.19
CA THR A 20 1.27 5.56 -1.37
C THR A 20 2.32 6.62 -1.70
N GLN A 21 2.00 7.91 -1.58
CA GLN A 21 2.90 9.01 -1.90
C GLN A 21 3.97 9.23 -0.82
N MET A 22 3.61 9.02 0.44
CA MET A 22 4.54 9.18 1.56
C MET A 22 5.57 8.07 1.65
N TRP A 23 5.32 6.94 1.01
CA TRP A 23 6.30 5.87 0.93
C TRP A 23 7.06 5.93 -0.39
N LEU A 24 8.39 5.96 -0.32
CA LEU A 24 9.23 5.98 -1.53
C LEU A 24 8.90 4.81 -2.49
N VAL A 25 8.58 3.64 -1.94
CA VAL A 25 8.16 2.46 -2.70
C VAL A 25 6.79 2.65 -3.36
N GLY A 26 5.97 3.59 -2.89
CA GLY A 26 4.66 3.89 -3.47
C GLY A 26 4.71 4.43 -4.89
N ILE A 27 5.88 4.93 -5.33
CA ILE A 27 6.09 5.31 -6.74
C ILE A 27 5.84 4.12 -7.69
N PHE A 28 6.13 2.89 -7.21
CA PHE A 28 5.87 1.68 -7.97
C PHE A 28 4.37 1.40 -8.09
N ASP A 29 3.58 1.63 -7.04
CA ASP A 29 2.13 1.48 -7.09
C ASP A 29 1.48 2.47 -8.05
N ILE A 30 1.93 3.74 -8.03
CA ILE A 30 1.44 4.79 -8.92
C ILE A 30 1.85 4.48 -10.36
N GLY A 31 3.10 4.10 -10.59
CA GLY A 31 3.61 3.71 -11.91
C GLY A 31 2.85 2.53 -12.50
N ALA A 32 2.65 1.47 -11.70
CA ALA A 32 1.85 0.32 -12.11
C ALA A 32 0.41 0.71 -12.46
N GLY A 33 -0.23 1.55 -11.63
CA GLY A 33 -1.58 2.06 -11.89
C GLY A 33 -1.67 2.86 -13.18
N MET A 34 -0.75 3.80 -13.40
CA MET A 34 -0.69 4.63 -14.60
C MET A 34 -0.52 3.77 -15.87
N PHE A 35 0.47 2.89 -15.89
CA PHE A 35 0.71 2.03 -17.05
C PHE A 35 -0.41 1.02 -17.28
N SER A 36 -1.08 0.54 -16.22
CA SER A 36 -2.27 -0.29 -16.32
C SER A 36 -3.41 0.43 -17.02
N VAL A 37 -3.70 1.67 -16.65
CA VAL A 37 -4.73 2.50 -17.31
C VAL A 37 -4.38 2.74 -18.77
N LEU A 38 -3.11 3.06 -19.08
CA LEU A 38 -2.67 3.23 -20.45
C LEU A 38 -2.80 1.94 -21.26
N SER A 39 -2.45 0.78 -20.68
CA SER A 39 -2.62 -0.52 -21.34
C SER A 39 -4.08 -0.74 -21.72
N VAL A 40 -5.01 -0.58 -20.78
CA VAL A 40 -6.45 -0.71 -21.06
C VAL A 40 -6.92 0.30 -22.11
N LEU A 41 -6.53 1.57 -22.00
CA LEU A 41 -6.91 2.61 -22.93
C LEU A 41 -6.49 2.29 -24.37
N TYR A 42 -5.25 1.80 -24.57
CA TYR A 42 -4.78 1.44 -25.91
C TYR A 42 -5.40 0.14 -26.44
N ALA A 43 -5.73 -0.82 -25.57
CA ALA A 43 -6.51 -2.00 -25.95
C ALA A 43 -7.91 -1.60 -26.46
N LEU A 44 -8.62 -0.71 -25.75
CA LEU A 44 -9.93 -0.19 -26.14
C LEU A 44 -9.88 0.58 -27.47
N ARG A 45 -8.71 1.10 -27.85
CA ARG A 45 -8.46 1.73 -29.15
C ARG A 45 -7.94 0.76 -30.21
N SER A 46 -7.99 -0.54 -29.94
CA SER A 46 -7.48 -1.61 -30.82
C SER A 46 -5.98 -1.48 -31.15
N ARG A 47 -5.20 -0.75 -30.33
CA ARG A 47 -3.75 -0.61 -30.46
C ARG A 47 -3.04 -1.61 -29.55
N TYR A 48 -3.20 -2.89 -29.84
CA TYR A 48 -2.77 -3.98 -28.97
C TYR A 48 -1.27 -4.01 -28.67
N ALA A 49 -0.42 -3.61 -29.63
CA ALA A 49 1.03 -3.55 -29.43
C ALA A 49 1.41 -2.48 -28.37
N LEU A 50 0.82 -1.27 -28.44
CA LEU A 50 1.02 -0.23 -27.44
C LEU A 50 0.44 -0.63 -26.08
N SER A 51 -0.72 -1.29 -26.09
CA SER A 51 -1.30 -1.86 -24.89
C SER A 51 -0.35 -2.85 -24.21
N ALA A 52 0.24 -3.76 -24.98
CA ALA A 52 1.21 -4.73 -24.48
C ALA A 52 2.50 -4.08 -23.96
N LEU A 53 2.98 -3.01 -24.61
CA LEU A 53 4.12 -2.24 -24.14
C LEU A 53 3.85 -1.64 -22.76
N PHE A 54 2.69 -0.98 -22.57
CA PHE A 54 2.35 -0.40 -21.28
C PHE A 54 2.09 -1.47 -20.21
N PHE A 55 1.53 -2.61 -20.59
CA PHE A 55 1.39 -3.77 -19.71
C PHE A 55 2.76 -4.30 -19.27
N ALA A 56 3.71 -4.47 -20.21
CA ALA A 56 5.07 -4.90 -19.92
C ALA A 56 5.83 -3.91 -19.03
N LEU A 57 5.53 -2.62 -19.12
CA LEU A 57 6.06 -1.61 -18.22
C LEU A 57 5.39 -1.65 -16.83
N ALA A 58 4.10 -1.99 -16.75
CA ALA A 58 3.36 -2.01 -15.48
C ALA A 58 3.82 -3.12 -14.53
N ILE A 59 4.06 -4.34 -15.06
CA ILE A 59 4.35 -5.52 -14.25
C ILE A 59 5.63 -5.39 -13.40
N PRO A 60 6.77 -4.88 -13.91
CA PRO A 60 7.97 -4.68 -13.10
C PRO A 60 7.80 -3.65 -11.99
N PHE A 61 6.89 -2.67 -12.18
CA PHE A 61 6.57 -1.74 -11.10
C PHE A 61 5.82 -2.44 -9.97
N LYS A 62 4.84 -3.28 -10.31
CA LYS A 62 4.13 -4.09 -9.33
C LYS A 62 3.49 -5.31 -10.00
N GLU A 63 3.74 -6.48 -9.46
CA GLU A 63 3.20 -7.76 -9.94
C GLU A 63 1.66 -7.79 -10.00
N GLY A 64 1.00 -7.01 -9.14
CA GLY A 64 -0.45 -6.85 -9.16
C GLY A 64 -1.00 -6.31 -10.49
N ALA A 65 -0.17 -5.63 -11.30
CA ALA A 65 -0.56 -5.19 -12.64
C ALA A 65 -0.85 -6.37 -13.61
N ALA A 66 -0.39 -7.58 -13.30
CA ALA A 66 -0.70 -8.78 -14.09
C ALA A 66 -2.21 -9.03 -14.25
N VAL A 67 -3.03 -8.54 -13.31
CA VAL A 67 -4.50 -8.64 -13.38
C VAL A 67 -5.09 -7.99 -14.63
N ILE A 68 -4.39 -7.02 -15.22
CA ILE A 68 -4.86 -6.28 -16.42
C ILE A 68 -5.10 -7.22 -17.60
N LEU A 69 -4.29 -8.26 -17.78
CA LEU A 69 -4.52 -9.24 -18.85
C LEU A 69 -5.89 -9.91 -18.68
N PHE A 70 -6.27 -10.27 -17.47
CA PHE A 70 -7.58 -10.88 -17.20
C PHE A 70 -8.73 -9.87 -17.36
N VAL A 71 -8.50 -8.60 -17.04
CA VAL A 71 -9.46 -7.51 -17.30
C VAL A 71 -9.71 -7.35 -18.79
N LEU A 72 -8.65 -7.38 -19.60
CA LEU A 72 -8.75 -7.31 -21.07
C LEU A 72 -9.49 -8.54 -21.65
N PHE A 73 -9.23 -9.72 -21.12
CA PHE A 73 -10.00 -10.92 -21.48
C PHE A 73 -11.47 -10.79 -21.10
N ALA A 74 -11.77 -10.32 -19.89
CA ALA A 74 -13.15 -10.07 -19.47
C ALA A 74 -13.86 -9.05 -20.38
N TRP A 75 -13.16 -8.00 -20.83
CA TRP A 75 -13.69 -7.03 -21.78
C TRP A 75 -14.14 -7.69 -23.07
N GLU A 76 -13.32 -8.56 -23.66
CA GLU A 76 -13.65 -9.26 -24.91
C GLU A 76 -14.80 -10.27 -24.72
N ILE A 77 -14.78 -11.03 -23.63
CA ILE A 77 -15.80 -12.03 -23.30
C ILE A 77 -17.15 -11.35 -23.05
N ILE A 78 -17.19 -10.40 -22.15
CA ILE A 78 -18.42 -9.65 -21.80
C ILE A 78 -18.85 -8.78 -22.97
N GLY A 79 -17.91 -8.27 -23.78
CA GLY A 79 -18.14 -7.50 -24.99
C GLY A 79 -18.87 -8.28 -26.09
N GLY A 80 -18.95 -9.61 -25.98
CA GLY A 80 -19.62 -10.47 -26.96
C GLY A 80 -18.92 -10.49 -28.33
N GLN A 81 -17.65 -10.07 -28.38
CA GLN A 81 -16.86 -10.07 -29.62
C GLN A 81 -16.28 -11.46 -29.94
N LEU A 82 -16.39 -12.37 -29.01
CA LEU A 82 -15.95 -13.74 -29.15
C LEU A 82 -17.15 -14.54 -29.67
N GLY A 83 -17.07 -15.01 -30.89
CA GLY A 83 -18.14 -15.80 -31.53
C GLY A 83 -18.60 -16.97 -30.68
N ALA A 84 -19.64 -17.69 -31.15
CA ALA A 84 -20.30 -18.74 -30.38
C ALA A 84 -19.42 -19.97 -30.00
N SER A 85 -18.22 -20.10 -30.58
CA SER A 85 -17.32 -21.22 -30.29
C SER A 85 -16.20 -20.83 -29.33
N PRO A 86 -16.02 -21.55 -28.19
CA PRO A 86 -14.93 -21.32 -27.24
C PRO A 86 -13.53 -21.39 -27.88
N VAL A 87 -13.34 -22.21 -28.89
CA VAL A 87 -12.06 -22.37 -29.59
C VAL A 87 -11.74 -21.12 -30.40
N ILE A 88 -12.74 -20.58 -31.14
CA ILE A 88 -12.57 -19.34 -31.88
C ILE A 88 -12.30 -18.18 -30.93
N ALA A 89 -13.01 -18.13 -29.80
CA ALA A 89 -12.80 -17.17 -28.74
C ALA A 89 -11.36 -17.20 -28.21
N ALA A 90 -10.85 -18.36 -27.84
CA ALA A 90 -9.49 -18.54 -27.34
C ALA A 90 -8.45 -18.11 -28.38
N ARG A 91 -8.63 -18.46 -29.65
CA ARG A 91 -7.73 -18.06 -30.74
C ARG A 91 -7.70 -16.55 -30.93
N LEU A 92 -8.86 -15.88 -30.94
CA LEU A 92 -8.95 -14.44 -31.07
C LEU A 92 -8.29 -13.72 -29.87
N LEU A 93 -8.47 -14.24 -28.66
CA LEU A 93 -7.79 -13.70 -27.46
C LEU A 93 -6.27 -13.84 -27.58
N LEU A 94 -5.79 -15.00 -27.97
CA LEU A 94 -4.35 -15.24 -28.18
C LEU A 94 -3.78 -14.33 -29.27
N ASP A 95 -4.47 -14.19 -30.40
CA ASP A 95 -3.99 -13.32 -31.49
C ASP A 95 -3.91 -11.85 -31.06
N ARG A 96 -4.91 -11.35 -30.31
CA ARG A 96 -4.95 -9.95 -29.82
C ARG A 96 -3.97 -9.69 -28.70
N TYR A 97 -3.83 -10.62 -27.75
CA TYR A 97 -3.11 -10.41 -26.49
C TYR A 97 -1.84 -11.25 -26.36
N ARG A 98 -1.34 -11.86 -27.45
CA ARG A 98 -0.11 -12.67 -27.44
C ARG A 98 1.08 -11.95 -26.83
N TRP A 99 1.24 -10.66 -27.10
CA TRP A 99 2.35 -9.88 -26.56
C TRP A 99 2.22 -9.61 -25.06
N HIS A 100 0.99 -9.47 -24.56
CA HIS A 100 0.74 -9.40 -23.12
C HIS A 100 1.07 -10.75 -22.45
N ALA A 101 0.66 -11.86 -23.06
CA ALA A 101 0.95 -13.20 -22.54
C ALA A 101 2.47 -13.47 -22.53
N ILE A 102 3.18 -13.07 -23.60
CA ILE A 102 4.65 -13.16 -23.67
C ILE A 102 5.30 -12.31 -22.58
N ALA A 103 4.86 -11.07 -22.39
CA ALA A 103 5.39 -10.17 -21.36
C ALA A 103 5.17 -10.76 -19.95
N LEU A 104 3.99 -11.30 -19.68
CA LEU A 104 3.68 -11.97 -18.42
C LEU A 104 4.54 -13.22 -18.22
N ALA A 105 4.67 -14.06 -19.25
CA ALA A 105 5.50 -15.27 -19.17
C ALA A 105 6.98 -14.90 -18.93
N ALA A 106 7.51 -13.92 -19.64
CA ALA A 106 8.88 -13.45 -19.44
C ALA A 106 9.10 -12.90 -18.02
N PHE A 107 8.12 -12.16 -17.48
CA PHE A 107 8.19 -11.69 -16.11
C PHE A 107 8.15 -12.83 -15.09
N ILE A 108 7.27 -13.82 -15.26
CA ILE A 108 7.20 -15.00 -14.39
C ILE A 108 8.53 -15.77 -14.44
N LEU A 109 9.08 -15.98 -15.63
CA LEU A 109 10.38 -16.65 -15.78
C LEU A 109 11.50 -15.85 -15.09
N ALA A 110 11.56 -14.54 -15.30
CA ALA A 110 12.56 -13.69 -14.65
C ALA A 110 12.43 -13.74 -13.11
N LYS A 111 11.20 -13.74 -12.58
CA LYS A 111 10.94 -13.90 -11.14
C LYS A 111 11.36 -15.29 -10.63
N THR A 112 11.06 -16.34 -11.39
CA THR A 112 11.35 -17.73 -10.98
C THR A 112 12.85 -18.04 -11.00
N PHE A 113 13.56 -17.55 -12.01
CA PHE A 113 15.00 -17.84 -12.16
C PHE A 113 15.91 -16.78 -11.55
N GLY A 114 15.47 -15.53 -11.47
CA GLY A 114 16.28 -14.40 -10.99
C GLY A 114 16.11 -14.09 -9.50
N ILE A 115 14.99 -14.46 -8.91
CA ILE A 115 14.71 -14.26 -7.50
C ILE A 115 14.52 -15.63 -6.89
N GLN A 116 15.42 -16.03 -5.99
CA GLN A 116 15.15 -17.18 -5.14
C GLN A 116 13.79 -16.97 -4.50
N LEU A 117 12.86 -17.87 -4.77
CA LEU A 117 11.56 -17.90 -4.09
C LEU A 117 11.87 -18.20 -2.64
N TYR A 118 11.95 -17.15 -1.82
CA TYR A 118 12.08 -17.32 -0.38
C TYR A 118 10.84 -18.08 0.09
N ALA A 119 11.07 -19.25 0.67
CA ALA A 119 10.03 -19.91 1.44
C ALA A 119 9.80 -19.05 2.69
N PHE A 120 8.77 -18.22 2.65
CA PHE A 120 8.37 -17.43 3.81
C PHE A 120 7.94 -18.38 4.94
N ALA A 121 8.36 -18.06 6.17
CA ALA A 121 7.80 -18.71 7.35
C ALA A 121 6.27 -18.50 7.39
N ASN A 122 5.55 -19.44 8.00
CA ASN A 122 4.08 -19.41 8.03
C ASN A 122 3.47 -18.11 8.60
N ASP A 123 4.21 -17.37 9.42
CA ASP A 123 3.78 -16.12 10.04
C ASP A 123 4.27 -14.87 9.29
N HIS A 124 4.93 -15.06 8.14
CA HIS A 124 5.39 -13.92 7.34
C HIS A 124 4.19 -13.10 6.83
N PRO A 125 4.24 -11.75 6.88
CA PRO A 125 3.12 -10.89 6.50
C PRO A 125 2.58 -11.12 5.08
N TYR A 126 3.44 -11.57 4.17
CA TYR A 126 3.09 -11.81 2.76
C TYR A 126 2.70 -13.25 2.43
N VAL A 127 2.53 -14.12 3.44
CA VAL A 127 2.00 -15.46 3.19
C VAL A 127 0.51 -15.39 2.88
N MET A 128 0.16 -15.84 1.67
CA MET A 128 -1.24 -15.90 1.23
C MET A 128 -1.94 -17.09 1.85
N ARG A 129 -3.12 -16.86 2.43
CA ARG A 129 -4.01 -17.92 2.93
C ARG A 129 -5.32 -17.85 2.16
N PHE A 130 -5.67 -18.96 1.50
CA PHE A 130 -6.85 -19.07 0.64
C PHE A 130 -8.15 -19.39 1.40
N ALA A 131 -8.07 -19.58 2.71
CA ALA A 131 -9.22 -19.83 3.58
C ALA A 131 -9.03 -19.14 4.93
N GLY A 132 -10.14 -18.67 5.52
CA GLY A 132 -10.14 -18.06 6.84
C GLY A 132 -11.00 -16.79 6.93
N ARG A 133 -11.26 -16.37 8.17
CA ARG A 133 -12.08 -15.18 8.46
C ARG A 133 -11.47 -13.88 7.89
N HIS A 134 -10.13 -13.82 7.84
CA HIS A 134 -9.41 -12.65 7.32
C HIS A 134 -9.83 -12.24 5.90
N ILE A 135 -10.23 -13.20 5.04
CA ILE A 135 -10.68 -12.90 3.67
C ILE A 135 -11.90 -11.97 3.70
N ARG A 136 -12.88 -12.29 4.55
CA ARG A 136 -14.08 -11.47 4.73
C ARG A 136 -13.72 -10.11 5.33
N ASP A 137 -12.92 -10.11 6.38
CA ASP A 137 -12.58 -8.92 7.15
C ASP A 137 -11.72 -7.96 6.31
N ASN A 138 -10.77 -8.50 5.52
CA ASN A 138 -9.99 -7.72 4.55
C ASN A 138 -10.87 -7.16 3.43
N LEU A 139 -11.75 -7.98 2.85
CA LEU A 139 -12.67 -7.52 1.81
C LEU A 139 -13.56 -6.37 2.32
N GLN A 140 -14.12 -6.53 3.51
CA GLN A 140 -14.92 -5.49 4.16
C GLN A 140 -14.13 -4.19 4.33
N SER A 141 -12.89 -4.28 4.80
CA SER A 141 -12.01 -3.12 4.99
C SER A 141 -11.69 -2.43 3.66
N TYR A 142 -11.32 -3.18 2.62
CA TYR A 142 -11.03 -2.62 1.30
C TYR A 142 -12.25 -2.00 0.63
N LEU A 143 -13.43 -2.61 0.76
CA LEU A 143 -14.67 -2.02 0.27
C LEU A 143 -15.00 -0.71 0.99
N LEU A 144 -14.84 -0.67 2.31
CA LEU A 144 -15.05 0.54 3.10
C LEU A 144 -14.07 1.65 2.72
N TRP A 145 -12.78 1.35 2.64
CA TRP A 145 -11.76 2.33 2.24
C TRP A 145 -11.94 2.80 0.79
N GLY A 146 -12.35 1.89 -0.10
CA GLY A 146 -12.72 2.24 -1.47
C GLY A 146 -13.91 3.20 -1.52
N LEU A 147 -14.94 2.93 -0.74
CA LEU A 147 -16.08 3.83 -0.61
C LEU A 147 -15.65 5.21 -0.08
N GLN A 148 -14.85 5.24 1.00
CA GLN A 148 -14.29 6.48 1.55
C GLN A 148 -13.41 7.24 0.55
N ALA A 149 -12.75 6.54 -0.38
CA ALA A 149 -11.92 7.17 -1.40
C ALA A 149 -12.74 8.02 -2.39
N VAL A 150 -13.99 7.62 -2.65
CA VAL A 150 -14.85 8.26 -3.66
C VAL A 150 -15.98 9.13 -3.09
N ILE A 151 -16.20 9.12 -1.78
CA ILE A 151 -17.17 9.99 -1.10
C ILE A 151 -16.45 10.94 -0.11
N PRO A 152 -17.02 12.10 0.24
CA PRO A 152 -16.43 13.02 1.22
C PRO A 152 -16.65 12.51 2.66
N ALA A 153 -15.98 11.41 3.03
CA ALA A 153 -16.09 10.76 4.33
C ALA A 153 -14.74 10.14 4.77
N LYS A 154 -13.62 10.72 4.33
CA LYS A 154 -12.28 10.15 4.50
C LYS A 154 -11.80 10.18 5.96
N ASN A 155 -12.31 11.12 6.73
CA ASN A 155 -11.96 11.31 8.15
C ASN A 155 -12.87 10.53 9.12
N ILE A 156 -13.87 9.80 8.61
CA ILE A 156 -14.80 9.07 9.45
C ILE A 156 -14.25 7.69 9.77
N THR A 157 -14.09 7.38 11.06
CA THR A 157 -13.80 6.05 11.55
C THR A 157 -15.13 5.35 11.89
N PHE A 158 -15.28 4.12 11.43
CA PHE A 158 -16.48 3.33 11.68
C PHE A 158 -16.15 2.16 12.61
N SER A 159 -17.03 1.89 13.58
CA SER A 159 -17.00 0.60 14.30
C SER A 159 -17.28 -0.54 13.32
N GLU A 160 -16.98 -1.79 13.71
CA GLU A 160 -17.20 -2.96 12.85
C GLU A 160 -18.66 -3.06 12.39
N SER A 161 -19.61 -2.91 13.32
CA SER A 161 -21.06 -2.92 13.01
C SER A 161 -21.48 -1.77 12.13
N ALA A 162 -21.01 -0.54 12.39
CA ALA A 162 -21.30 0.62 11.57
C ALA A 162 -20.70 0.49 10.16
N SER A 163 -19.51 -0.12 10.03
CA SER A 163 -18.89 -0.38 8.74
C SER A 163 -19.75 -1.30 7.87
N LEU A 164 -20.30 -2.35 8.45
CA LEU A 164 -21.18 -3.27 7.72
C LEU A 164 -22.50 -2.56 7.31
N ALA A 165 -23.11 -1.77 8.20
CA ALA A 165 -24.30 -1.01 7.89
C ALA A 165 -24.07 0.00 6.75
N VAL A 166 -22.94 0.74 6.78
CA VAL A 166 -22.57 1.70 5.74
C VAL A 166 -22.34 1.00 4.40
N LEU A 167 -21.64 -0.13 4.38
CA LEU A 167 -21.42 -0.90 3.16
C LEU A 167 -22.74 -1.45 2.60
N THR A 168 -23.63 -1.95 3.47
CA THR A 168 -24.95 -2.42 3.06
C THR A 168 -25.76 -1.28 2.46
N ALA A 169 -25.81 -0.12 3.12
CA ALA A 169 -26.49 1.06 2.60
C ALA A 169 -25.89 1.52 1.25
N ALA A 170 -24.57 1.53 1.11
CA ALA A 170 -23.90 1.86 -0.14
C ALA A 170 -24.27 0.87 -1.26
N CYS A 171 -24.28 -0.43 -0.98
CA CYS A 171 -24.72 -1.44 -1.94
C CYS A 171 -26.17 -1.22 -2.39
N VAL A 172 -27.06 -0.95 -1.44
CA VAL A 172 -28.48 -0.63 -1.77
C VAL A 172 -28.57 0.60 -2.65
N VAL A 173 -27.85 1.67 -2.33
CA VAL A 173 -27.83 2.91 -3.14
C VAL A 173 -27.32 2.63 -4.55
N VAL A 174 -26.21 1.87 -4.69
CA VAL A 174 -25.66 1.49 -6.00
C VAL A 174 -26.68 0.69 -6.81
N VAL A 175 -27.36 -0.27 -6.18
CA VAL A 175 -28.41 -1.07 -6.81
C VAL A 175 -29.58 -0.20 -7.26
N LEU A 176 -30.04 0.72 -6.42
CA LEU A 176 -31.13 1.64 -6.77
C LEU A 176 -30.75 2.59 -7.92
N ILE A 177 -29.52 3.13 -7.90
CA ILE A 177 -28.98 3.96 -9.00
C ILE A 177 -28.93 3.13 -10.28
N PHE A 178 -28.45 1.90 -10.21
CA PHE A 178 -28.38 0.99 -11.36
C PHE A 178 -29.77 0.76 -11.96
N PHE A 179 -30.76 0.34 -11.15
CA PHE A 179 -32.12 0.12 -11.63
C PHE A 179 -32.77 1.41 -12.16
N GLY A 180 -32.54 2.53 -11.52
CA GLY A 180 -32.97 3.86 -11.99
C GLY A 180 -32.40 4.17 -13.36
N THR A 181 -31.12 3.98 -13.55
CA THR A 181 -30.42 4.22 -14.83
C THR A 181 -30.95 3.28 -15.93
N VAL A 182 -31.13 2.00 -15.62
CA VAL A 182 -31.72 1.02 -16.53
C VAL A 182 -33.14 1.42 -16.96
N ARG A 183 -33.97 1.85 -16.00
CA ARG A 183 -35.35 2.27 -16.29
C ARG A 183 -35.40 3.51 -17.19
N VAL A 184 -34.53 4.50 -16.92
CA VAL A 184 -34.47 5.73 -17.72
C VAL A 184 -33.96 5.45 -19.13
N ALA A 185 -32.92 4.66 -19.28
CA ALA A 185 -32.36 4.35 -20.59
C ALA A 185 -33.33 3.50 -21.44
N ARG A 186 -34.07 2.54 -20.84
CA ARG A 186 -35.12 1.79 -21.52
C ARG A 186 -36.23 2.72 -22.03
N LYS A 187 -36.66 3.71 -21.23
CA LYS A 187 -37.66 4.70 -21.66
C LYS A 187 -37.16 5.58 -22.80
N ALA A 188 -35.86 5.85 -22.86
CA ALA A 188 -35.22 6.64 -23.91
C ALA A 188 -34.88 5.82 -25.18
N GLY A 189 -35.19 4.50 -25.24
CA GLY A 189 -34.85 3.62 -26.35
C GLY A 189 -33.33 3.40 -26.52
N ALA A 190 -32.54 3.70 -25.50
CA ALA A 190 -31.08 3.57 -25.55
C ALA A 190 -30.65 2.11 -25.38
N ASP A 191 -29.63 1.68 -26.14
CA ASP A 191 -28.98 0.41 -25.92
C ASP A 191 -28.19 0.43 -24.60
N LEU A 192 -28.64 -0.36 -23.64
CA LEU A 192 -28.04 -0.50 -22.31
C LEU A 192 -26.86 -1.45 -22.25
N LEU A 193 -26.79 -2.36 -23.20
CA LEU A 193 -25.85 -3.46 -23.16
C LEU A 193 -24.39 -3.00 -23.08
N PRO A 194 -23.92 -2.00 -23.86
CA PRO A 194 -22.55 -1.48 -23.75
C PRO A 194 -22.24 -0.87 -22.39
N HIS A 195 -23.20 -0.15 -21.80
CA HIS A 195 -23.02 0.45 -20.47
C HIS A 195 -22.93 -0.59 -19.36
N LEU A 196 -23.80 -1.60 -19.40
CA LEU A 196 -23.76 -2.71 -18.46
C LEU A 196 -22.45 -3.49 -18.55
N ARG A 197 -21.99 -3.77 -19.76
CA ARG A 197 -20.70 -4.42 -20.01
C ARG A 197 -19.54 -3.66 -19.39
N LEU A 198 -19.51 -2.34 -19.60
CA LEU A 198 -18.47 -1.50 -19.04
C LEU A 198 -18.50 -1.52 -17.50
N VAL A 199 -19.67 -1.43 -16.88
CA VAL A 199 -19.84 -1.52 -15.43
C VAL A 199 -19.31 -2.86 -14.90
N LEU A 200 -19.67 -3.97 -15.54
CA LEU A 200 -19.22 -5.30 -15.13
C LEU A 200 -17.70 -5.45 -15.24
N VAL A 201 -17.09 -4.96 -16.31
CA VAL A 201 -15.63 -5.03 -16.48
C VAL A 201 -14.90 -4.17 -15.47
N LEU A 202 -15.39 -2.96 -15.18
CA LEU A 202 -14.79 -2.08 -14.18
C LEU A 202 -14.93 -2.67 -12.76
N ALA A 203 -16.10 -3.23 -12.43
CA ALA A 203 -16.31 -3.93 -11.16
C ALA A 203 -15.38 -5.15 -11.03
N PHE A 204 -15.26 -5.94 -12.09
CA PHE A 204 -14.34 -7.08 -12.15
C PHE A 204 -12.89 -6.62 -11.98
N TRP A 205 -12.46 -5.55 -12.66
CA TRP A 205 -11.13 -4.98 -12.49
C TRP A 205 -10.88 -4.57 -11.04
N PHE A 206 -11.81 -3.82 -10.43
CA PHE A 206 -11.70 -3.42 -9.02
C PHE A 206 -11.51 -4.64 -8.11
N LEU A 207 -12.39 -5.64 -8.20
CA LEU A 207 -12.34 -6.82 -7.35
C LEU A 207 -11.08 -7.66 -7.59
N LEU A 208 -10.68 -7.84 -8.84
CA LEU A 208 -9.50 -8.61 -9.19
C LEU A 208 -8.21 -7.94 -8.70
N SER A 209 -8.17 -6.60 -8.69
CA SER A 209 -7.04 -5.84 -8.15
C SER A 209 -6.87 -6.01 -6.63
N LEU A 210 -7.95 -6.34 -5.90
CA LEU A 210 -7.91 -6.59 -4.47
C LEU A 210 -7.54 -8.03 -4.11
N LEU A 211 -7.69 -8.96 -5.07
CA LEU A 211 -7.58 -10.40 -4.78
C LEU A 211 -6.27 -10.77 -4.07
N PRO A 212 -5.07 -10.35 -4.51
CA PRO A 212 -3.84 -10.68 -3.82
C PRO A 212 -3.83 -10.20 -2.37
N SER A 213 -4.32 -8.97 -2.12
CA SER A 213 -4.29 -8.34 -0.80
C SER A 213 -5.33 -8.91 0.17
N ILE A 214 -6.46 -9.37 -0.34
CA ILE A 214 -7.50 -10.01 0.47
C ILE A 214 -6.99 -11.32 1.09
N LEU A 215 -6.07 -12.00 0.40
CA LEU A 215 -5.50 -13.27 0.84
C LEU A 215 -4.39 -13.13 1.88
N LEU A 216 -3.96 -11.90 2.21
CA LEU A 216 -2.91 -11.63 3.19
C LEU A 216 -3.49 -11.48 4.60
N PRO A 217 -3.30 -12.44 5.54
CA PRO A 217 -3.92 -12.37 6.87
C PRO A 217 -3.32 -11.30 7.78
N HIS A 218 -2.04 -10.97 7.60
CA HIS A 218 -1.28 -10.12 8.52
C HIS A 218 -0.80 -8.81 7.89
N HIS A 219 -1.16 -8.54 6.64
CA HIS A 219 -0.66 -7.37 5.92
C HIS A 219 -1.77 -6.65 5.16
N ILE A 220 -2.58 -5.89 5.89
CA ILE A 220 -3.68 -5.11 5.35
C ILE A 220 -3.29 -3.61 5.34
N ASN A 221 -3.28 -3.00 4.15
CA ASN A 221 -2.90 -1.61 3.97
C ASN A 221 -3.73 -0.92 2.88
N ARG A 222 -4.05 0.36 3.09
CA ARG A 222 -4.87 1.15 2.14
C ARG A 222 -4.20 1.33 0.78
N TYR A 223 -2.86 1.38 0.72
CA TYR A 223 -2.15 1.56 -0.55
C TYR A 223 -2.38 0.44 -1.56
N TYR A 224 -2.81 -0.76 -1.13
CA TYR A 224 -3.20 -1.83 -2.07
C TYR A 224 -4.42 -1.49 -2.93
N LEU A 225 -5.23 -0.50 -2.51
CA LEU A 225 -6.32 0.01 -3.33
C LEU A 225 -5.86 0.81 -4.54
N THR A 226 -4.60 1.26 -4.60
CA THR A 226 -4.10 2.14 -5.66
C THR A 226 -4.33 1.56 -7.06
N SER A 227 -4.14 0.25 -7.24
CA SER A 227 -4.40 -0.44 -8.53
C SER A 227 -5.89 -0.62 -8.84
N GLY A 228 -6.74 -0.68 -7.82
CA GLY A 228 -8.21 -0.77 -7.94
C GLY A 228 -8.91 0.59 -7.99
N LEU A 229 -8.20 1.67 -7.66
CA LEU A 229 -8.78 3.00 -7.58
C LEU A 229 -9.27 3.55 -8.94
N PRO A 230 -8.54 3.38 -10.08
CA PRO A 230 -9.02 3.86 -11.37
C PRO A 230 -10.41 3.33 -11.77
N PRO A 231 -10.68 2.02 -11.77
CA PRO A 231 -12.00 1.52 -12.11
C PRO A 231 -13.08 1.96 -11.12
N LEU A 232 -12.76 2.07 -9.82
CA LEU A 232 -13.70 2.50 -8.80
C LEU A 232 -14.12 3.96 -9.00
N VAL A 233 -13.18 4.85 -9.30
CA VAL A 233 -13.46 6.27 -9.57
C VAL A 233 -14.30 6.44 -10.84
N ILE A 234 -14.00 5.67 -11.90
CA ILE A 234 -14.80 5.69 -13.13
C ILE A 234 -16.23 5.21 -12.85
N LEU A 235 -16.41 4.10 -12.11
CA LEU A 235 -17.72 3.60 -11.69
C LEU A 235 -18.51 4.64 -10.90
N SER A 236 -17.85 5.32 -9.96
CA SER A 236 -18.48 6.37 -9.15
C SER A 236 -18.95 7.54 -9.99
N MET A 237 -18.16 7.98 -10.96
CA MET A 237 -18.54 9.04 -11.90
C MET A 237 -19.66 8.61 -12.85
N MET A 238 -19.67 7.33 -13.27
CA MET A 238 -20.77 6.78 -14.06
C MET A 238 -22.06 6.73 -13.24
N ALA A 239 -22.00 6.29 -11.98
CA ALA A 239 -23.14 6.28 -11.07
C ALA A 239 -23.67 7.70 -10.84
N LEU A 240 -22.79 8.66 -10.56
CA LEU A 240 -23.14 10.07 -10.39
C LEU A 240 -23.81 10.63 -11.64
N LYS A 241 -23.25 10.38 -12.83
CA LYS A 241 -23.87 10.76 -14.09
C LYS A 241 -25.25 10.13 -14.25
N GLY A 242 -25.41 8.84 -13.94
CA GLY A 242 -26.67 8.10 -14.03
C GLY A 242 -27.75 8.70 -13.11
N ALA A 243 -27.40 9.00 -11.86
CA ALA A 243 -28.30 9.61 -10.89
C ALA A 243 -28.85 10.96 -11.37
N PHE A 244 -28.08 11.71 -12.15
CA PHE A 244 -28.47 13.02 -12.65
C PHE A 244 -29.10 13.03 -14.05
N VAL A 245 -29.04 11.93 -14.81
CA VAL A 245 -29.67 11.85 -16.15
C VAL A 245 -31.18 11.83 -16.08
N SER A 246 -31.77 11.44 -14.94
CA SER A 246 -33.23 11.43 -14.76
C SER A 246 -33.88 12.82 -14.70
N ALA A 247 -33.13 13.86 -14.41
CA ALA A 247 -33.59 15.26 -14.43
C ALA A 247 -33.24 15.89 -15.79
N GLN A 248 -34.05 16.82 -16.32
CA GLN A 248 -33.92 17.47 -17.65
C GLN A 248 -32.47 17.76 -18.12
N ALA A 249 -32.13 17.41 -19.37
CA ALA A 249 -30.77 17.26 -19.87
C ALA A 249 -29.81 18.46 -19.69
N ASN A 250 -30.30 19.68 -19.55
CA ASN A 250 -29.47 20.88 -19.53
C ASN A 250 -29.56 21.71 -18.25
N SER A 251 -29.94 21.13 -17.12
CA SER A 251 -30.08 21.90 -15.88
C SER A 251 -28.72 22.32 -15.32
N PRO A 252 -28.44 23.62 -15.08
CA PRO A 252 -27.22 24.08 -14.43
C PRO A 252 -27.02 23.47 -13.02
N LEU A 253 -28.12 23.10 -12.37
CA LEU A 253 -28.12 22.44 -11.07
C LEU A 253 -27.28 21.14 -11.08
N ARG A 254 -27.28 20.37 -12.17
CA ARG A 254 -26.49 19.15 -12.28
C ARG A 254 -25.00 19.41 -12.26
N TRP A 255 -24.59 20.42 -13.04
CA TRP A 255 -23.20 20.85 -13.05
C TRP A 255 -22.78 21.29 -11.66
N LEU A 256 -23.61 22.08 -11.00
CA LEU A 256 -23.38 22.53 -9.64
C LEU A 256 -23.24 21.36 -8.67
N LEU A 257 -24.12 20.38 -8.72
CA LEU A 257 -24.07 19.19 -7.86
C LEU A 257 -22.82 18.31 -8.14
N CYS A 258 -22.45 18.12 -9.41
CA CYS A 258 -21.23 17.40 -9.74
C CYS A 258 -19.97 18.13 -9.26
N VAL A 259 -19.90 19.44 -9.47
CA VAL A 259 -18.79 20.28 -9.00
C VAL A 259 -18.74 20.29 -7.46
N ALA A 260 -19.90 20.42 -6.81
CA ALA A 260 -20.00 20.38 -5.35
C ALA A 260 -19.53 19.01 -4.79
N PHE A 261 -19.96 17.91 -5.40
CA PHE A 261 -19.52 16.56 -4.97
C PHE A 261 -18.01 16.36 -5.14
N VAL A 262 -17.47 16.72 -6.31
CA VAL A 262 -16.02 16.61 -6.58
C VAL A 262 -15.24 17.56 -5.66
N GLY A 263 -15.71 18.80 -5.52
CA GLY A 263 -15.11 19.80 -4.63
C GLY A 263 -15.10 19.35 -3.17
N ALA A 264 -16.24 18.81 -2.67
CA ALA A 264 -16.30 18.26 -1.32
C ALA A 264 -15.31 17.13 -1.10
N ASN A 265 -15.11 16.25 -2.09
CA ASN A 265 -14.10 15.18 -2.01
C ASN A 265 -12.67 15.71 -1.95
N VAL A 266 -12.34 16.75 -2.72
CA VAL A 266 -11.02 17.39 -2.71
C VAL A 266 -10.77 18.09 -1.37
N ILE A 267 -11.75 18.84 -0.87
CA ILE A 267 -11.66 19.53 0.43
C ILE A 267 -11.48 18.52 1.57
N ASP A 268 -12.32 17.49 1.62
CA ASP A 268 -12.23 16.44 2.64
C ASP A 268 -10.89 15.69 2.57
N GLY A 269 -10.37 15.46 1.34
CA GLY A 269 -9.01 14.93 1.13
C GLY A 269 -7.92 15.85 1.69
N GLY A 270 -8.01 17.15 1.44
CA GLY A 270 -7.10 18.16 1.97
C GLY A 270 -7.11 18.23 3.50
N VAL A 271 -8.29 18.24 4.10
CA VAL A 271 -8.45 18.20 5.57
C VAL A 271 -7.85 16.91 6.16
N MET A 272 -8.04 15.78 5.50
CA MET A 272 -7.46 14.53 5.95
C MET A 272 -5.93 14.56 5.89
N ILE A 273 -5.34 15.09 4.81
CA ILE A 273 -3.89 15.23 4.66
C ILE A 273 -3.34 16.11 5.78
N GLU A 274 -3.92 17.30 5.97
CA GLU A 274 -3.50 18.23 7.01
C GLU A 274 -3.57 17.59 8.41
N ARG A 275 -4.69 16.94 8.73
CA ARG A 275 -4.89 16.24 10.00
C ARG A 275 -3.83 15.17 10.22
N ARG A 276 -3.55 14.33 9.22
CA ARG A 276 -2.55 13.26 9.35
C ARG A 276 -1.13 13.79 9.48
N ILE A 277 -0.77 14.85 8.75
CA ILE A 277 0.53 15.48 8.87
C ILE A 277 0.67 16.11 10.27
N SER A 278 -0.32 16.87 10.73
CA SER A 278 -0.27 17.53 12.04
C SER A 278 -0.23 16.53 13.19
N LEU A 279 -0.96 15.42 13.11
CA LEU A 279 -0.89 14.35 14.12
C LEU A 279 0.48 13.67 14.10
N GLY A 280 1.01 13.31 12.94
CA GLY A 280 2.34 12.71 12.81
C GLY A 280 3.46 13.60 13.37
N ILE A 281 3.34 14.93 13.23
CA ILE A 281 4.29 15.88 13.79
C ILE A 281 4.13 16.03 15.33
N ARG A 282 2.89 16.03 15.84
CA ARG A 282 2.64 16.24 17.28
C ARG A 282 2.96 15.04 18.13
N GLU A 283 2.67 13.86 17.66
CA GLU A 283 2.75 12.62 18.43
C GLU A 283 4.15 11.98 18.37
N GLY A 284 4.97 12.34 17.38
CA GLY A 284 6.37 11.91 17.29
C GLY A 284 6.57 10.40 17.46
N VAL A 285 7.60 10.05 18.22
CA VAL A 285 8.02 8.63 18.46
C VAL A 285 7.02 7.84 19.32
N HIS A 286 6.18 8.51 20.11
CA HIS A 286 5.34 7.88 21.13
C HIS A 286 3.89 7.60 20.70
N ALA A 287 3.52 7.92 19.46
CA ALA A 287 2.16 7.72 18.99
C ALA A 287 1.77 6.25 18.90
N SER A 288 0.70 5.88 19.60
CA SER A 288 0.15 4.53 19.52
C SER A 288 -0.50 4.28 18.16
N SER A 289 -0.33 3.10 17.61
CA SER A 289 -0.79 2.69 16.28
C SER A 289 -2.31 2.58 16.10
N ARG A 290 -3.12 2.97 17.10
CA ARG A 290 -4.54 2.66 17.16
C ARG A 290 -5.47 3.51 16.29
N ASP A 291 -5.08 4.72 15.89
CA ASP A 291 -6.03 5.70 15.36
C ASP A 291 -5.89 6.06 13.87
N GLY A 292 -5.45 5.13 13.05
CA GLY A 292 -5.38 5.37 11.60
C GLY A 292 -4.27 6.35 11.18
N ASP A 293 -3.31 6.54 12.03
CA ASP A 293 -2.12 7.32 11.80
C ASP A 293 -1.35 6.88 10.58
N ASN A 294 -0.80 7.85 9.86
CA ASN A 294 0.09 7.55 8.78
C ASN A 294 1.42 7.03 9.34
N HIS A 295 1.54 5.71 9.41
CA HIS A 295 2.72 4.99 9.83
C HIS A 295 4.01 5.51 9.16
N PHE A 296 3.95 5.99 7.92
CA PHE A 296 5.11 6.52 7.20
C PHE A 296 5.53 7.91 7.67
N ILE A 297 4.58 8.81 7.96
CA ILE A 297 4.89 10.13 8.53
C ILE A 297 5.54 9.94 9.89
N ARG A 298 4.97 9.08 10.73
CA ARG A 298 5.52 8.76 12.05
C ARG A 298 6.93 8.21 11.94
N LYS A 299 7.18 7.25 11.04
CA LYS A 299 8.53 6.72 10.80
C LYS A 299 9.49 7.78 10.29
N ALA A 300 9.06 8.65 9.38
CA ALA A 300 9.89 9.72 8.86
C ALA A 300 10.23 10.75 9.95
N THR A 301 9.27 11.11 10.80
CA THR A 301 9.50 12.01 11.95
C THR A 301 10.46 11.35 12.94
N TRP A 302 10.23 10.08 13.28
CA TRP A 302 11.12 9.32 14.16
C TRP A 302 12.56 9.26 13.61
N VAL A 303 12.72 8.96 12.31
CA VAL A 303 14.04 8.99 11.66
C VAL A 303 14.68 10.37 11.74
N SER A 304 13.90 11.44 11.53
CA SER A 304 14.41 12.82 11.64
C SER A 304 14.84 13.16 13.08
N ASP A 305 14.04 12.75 14.06
CA ASP A 305 14.28 13.05 15.47
C ASP A 305 15.44 12.24 16.07
N THR A 306 15.71 11.06 15.51
CA THR A 306 16.86 10.24 15.91
C THR A 306 18.12 10.58 15.14
N TRP A 307 18.05 10.87 13.87
CA TRP A 307 19.24 11.15 13.06
C TRP A 307 19.98 12.42 13.52
N LYS A 308 19.28 13.54 13.66
CA LYS A 308 19.93 14.80 14.01
C LYS A 308 20.69 14.72 15.34
N PRO A 309 20.08 14.22 16.43
CA PRO A 309 20.80 13.99 17.67
C PRO A 309 21.94 12.99 17.55
N LEU A 310 21.76 11.92 16.77
CA LEU A 310 22.82 10.93 16.57
C LEU A 310 24.05 11.53 15.89
N LEU A 311 23.87 12.28 14.81
CA LEU A 311 24.98 12.96 14.12
C LEU A 311 25.65 14.05 14.99
N ALA A 312 24.87 14.72 15.83
CA ALA A 312 25.41 15.72 16.77
C ALA A 312 26.27 15.06 17.86
N THR A 313 25.83 13.89 18.36
CA THR A 313 26.54 13.15 19.41
C THR A 313 27.72 12.35 18.83
N LEU A 314 27.59 11.87 17.62
CA LEU A 314 28.55 11.00 16.97
C LEU A 314 28.76 11.46 15.50
N PRO A 315 29.58 12.49 15.27
CA PRO A 315 29.78 13.05 13.92
C PRO A 315 30.45 12.08 12.94
N SER A 316 31.20 11.12 13.43
CA SER A 316 31.86 10.08 12.65
C SER A 316 31.86 8.74 13.38
N ILE A 317 31.82 7.66 12.62
CA ILE A 317 31.88 6.28 13.12
C ILE A 317 33.06 5.58 12.44
N PRO A 318 33.87 4.80 13.16
CA PRO A 318 34.86 3.94 12.54
C PRO A 318 34.23 2.92 11.62
N SER A 319 34.91 2.56 10.53
CA SER A 319 34.47 1.48 9.67
C SER A 319 34.42 0.15 10.44
N HIS A 320 33.45 -0.69 10.08
CA HIS A 320 33.16 -1.96 10.76
C HIS A 320 32.76 -1.81 12.24
N ALA A 321 32.31 -0.62 12.66
CA ALA A 321 31.80 -0.45 14.00
C ALA A 321 30.46 -1.14 14.19
N ILE A 322 30.20 -1.56 15.42
CA ILE A 322 28.88 -1.99 15.89
C ILE A 322 28.29 -0.85 16.70
N LEU A 323 27.17 -0.32 16.21
CA LEU A 323 26.40 0.72 16.87
C LEU A 323 25.24 0.08 17.62
N VAL A 324 25.25 0.24 18.94
CA VAL A 324 24.15 -0.17 19.82
C VAL A 324 23.30 1.06 20.11
N LEU A 325 22.02 1.00 19.75
CA LEU A 325 21.03 2.06 19.95
C LEU A 325 20.08 1.65 21.08
N ASP A 326 20.47 1.91 22.31
CA ASP A 326 19.68 1.62 23.49
C ASP A 326 18.58 2.67 23.72
N GLY A 327 17.38 2.24 24.14
CA GLY A 327 16.23 3.12 24.36
C GLY A 327 15.52 3.57 23.08
N ILE A 328 16.02 3.19 21.92
CA ILE A 328 15.35 3.43 20.63
C ILE A 328 14.51 2.21 20.32
N GLN A 329 13.19 2.37 20.31
CA GLN A 329 12.32 1.29 19.86
C GLN A 329 12.66 0.94 18.42
N SER A 330 13.12 -0.29 18.19
CA SER A 330 13.47 -0.72 16.87
C SER A 330 12.23 -0.67 15.97
N GLY A 331 12.21 0.29 15.06
CA GLY A 331 11.16 0.43 14.03
C GLY A 331 11.38 -0.49 12.83
N GLY A 332 12.24 -1.50 12.97
CA GLY A 332 12.57 -2.44 11.90
C GLY A 332 13.61 -1.89 10.93
N PHE A 333 13.29 -1.85 9.65
CA PHE A 333 14.22 -1.53 8.55
C PHE A 333 15.03 -0.23 8.71
N ALA A 334 14.43 0.82 9.27
CA ALA A 334 15.08 2.14 9.39
C ALA A 334 16.26 2.11 10.38
N ASP A 335 16.19 1.32 11.43
CA ASP A 335 17.19 1.28 12.49
C ASP A 335 18.47 0.59 12.05
N GLN A 336 18.33 -0.43 11.21
CA GLN A 336 19.48 -1.20 10.71
C GLN A 336 20.19 -0.52 9.55
N PHE A 337 19.45 0.18 8.69
CA PHE A 337 20.00 0.77 7.47
C PHE A 337 20.23 2.27 7.58
N GLY A 338 19.49 2.96 8.44
CA GLY A 338 19.64 4.41 8.64
C GLY A 338 21.07 4.82 8.89
N PRO A 339 21.75 4.30 9.92
CA PRO A 339 23.14 4.67 10.20
C PRO A 339 24.11 4.38 9.06
N ARG A 340 23.93 3.28 8.31
CA ARG A 340 24.76 2.99 7.13
C ARG A 340 24.63 4.04 6.04
N VAL A 341 23.42 4.51 5.80
CA VAL A 341 23.14 5.56 4.82
C VAL A 341 23.68 6.89 5.31
N TRP A 342 23.48 7.22 6.57
CA TRP A 342 23.87 8.52 7.15
C TRP A 342 25.37 8.69 7.22
N TYR A 343 26.10 7.64 7.59
CA TYR A 343 27.56 7.63 7.64
C TYR A 343 28.20 7.18 6.32
N ARG A 344 27.40 6.80 5.30
CA ARG A 344 27.84 6.30 3.98
C ARG A 344 28.79 5.10 4.10
N ASP A 345 28.57 4.27 5.08
CA ASP A 345 29.38 3.08 5.35
C ASP A 345 28.48 1.85 5.55
N SER A 346 28.51 0.95 4.57
CA SER A 346 27.74 -0.32 4.59
C SER A 346 28.28 -1.34 5.58
N THR A 347 29.48 -1.13 6.12
CA THR A 347 30.12 -2.07 7.07
C THR A 347 29.65 -1.87 8.50
N ILE A 348 28.98 -0.74 8.81
CA ILE A 348 28.39 -0.48 10.11
C ILE A 348 27.30 -1.50 10.38
N GLN A 349 27.33 -2.11 11.55
CA GLN A 349 26.28 -3.00 12.04
C GLN A 349 25.51 -2.30 13.16
N VAL A 350 24.22 -2.54 13.26
CA VAL A 350 23.34 -1.84 14.23
C VAL A 350 22.53 -2.89 14.98
N THR A 351 22.40 -2.68 16.29
CA THR A 351 21.56 -3.50 17.16
C THR A 351 20.92 -2.62 18.26
N ASP A 352 19.77 -3.05 18.77
CA ASP A 352 19.10 -2.50 19.94
C ASP A 352 19.40 -3.30 21.21
N LYS A 353 20.22 -4.36 21.09
CA LYS A 353 20.59 -5.20 22.22
C LYS A 353 21.90 -4.70 22.84
N LEU A 354 21.84 -4.42 24.15
CA LEU A 354 23.05 -4.10 24.90
C LEU A 354 24.04 -5.26 24.85
N PRO A 355 25.34 -4.96 24.74
CA PRO A 355 26.38 -5.97 24.75
C PRO A 355 26.49 -6.63 26.13
N GLU A 356 26.82 -7.89 26.16
CA GLU A 356 27.25 -8.53 27.38
C GLU A 356 28.68 -8.05 27.74
N GLY A 357 28.94 -7.96 29.01
CA GLY A 357 30.23 -7.47 29.55
C GLY A 357 31.44 -8.21 28.97
N PRO A 358 32.64 -7.63 29.05
CA PRO A 358 33.82 -8.24 28.47
C PRO A 358 34.14 -9.60 29.12
N ASP A 359 34.49 -10.53 28.29
CA ASP A 359 35.05 -11.83 28.71
C ASP A 359 36.47 -11.69 29.29
N SER A 360 37.10 -12.80 29.66
CA SER A 360 38.46 -12.82 30.18
C SER A 360 39.52 -12.28 29.18
N THR A 361 39.16 -12.16 27.89
CA THR A 361 40.04 -11.61 26.83
C THR A 361 39.75 -10.15 26.53
N GLY A 362 38.79 -9.53 27.21
CA GLY A 362 38.38 -8.14 27.00
C GLY A 362 37.46 -7.92 25.81
N LEU A 363 36.88 -9.00 25.23
CA LEU A 363 35.94 -8.93 24.13
C LEU A 363 34.50 -8.87 24.64
N TYR A 364 33.67 -8.05 23.99
CA TYR A 364 32.23 -7.93 24.27
C TYR A 364 31.43 -8.87 23.37
N THR A 365 30.45 -9.52 23.95
CA THR A 365 29.49 -10.33 23.18
C THR A 365 28.32 -9.48 22.77
N VAL A 366 28.05 -9.42 21.46
CA VAL A 366 26.97 -8.61 20.88
C VAL A 366 26.04 -9.51 20.08
N THR A 367 24.76 -9.37 20.32
CA THR A 367 23.72 -10.03 19.54
C THR A 367 23.28 -9.10 18.39
N LEU A 368 23.55 -9.52 17.16
CA LEU A 368 23.21 -8.78 15.95
C LEU A 368 22.02 -9.43 15.26
N PRO A 369 21.02 -8.64 14.82
CA PRO A 369 19.99 -9.18 13.95
C PRO A 369 20.62 -9.62 12.62
N GLN A 370 20.24 -10.79 12.13
CA GLN A 370 20.63 -11.20 10.79
C GLN A 370 19.99 -10.23 9.78
N MET A 371 20.77 -9.84 8.76
CA MET A 371 20.43 -8.82 7.77
C MET A 371 19.28 -9.17 6.83
N ASP A 372 18.46 -10.14 7.15
CA ASP A 372 17.24 -10.41 6.40
C ASP A 372 16.03 -9.91 7.19
N PRO A 373 15.58 -8.66 6.94
CA PRO A 373 14.45 -8.06 7.65
C PRO A 373 13.13 -8.79 7.38
N TRP A 374 13.13 -9.78 6.48
CA TRP A 374 11.95 -10.52 6.03
C TRP A 374 11.90 -11.95 6.56
N MET A 375 12.99 -12.43 7.22
CA MET A 375 13.01 -13.74 7.86
C MET A 375 12.58 -13.65 9.33
N GLU A 376 11.42 -14.17 9.64
CA GLU A 376 11.02 -14.42 11.02
C GLU A 376 11.07 -15.93 11.34
N PRO A 377 11.52 -16.29 12.54
CA PRO A 377 12.15 -15.38 13.52
C PRO A 377 13.49 -14.88 13.01
N ALA A 378 13.78 -13.61 13.25
CA ALA A 378 15.05 -13.01 12.90
C ALA A 378 16.17 -13.87 13.49
N LYS A 379 16.97 -14.49 12.64
CA LYS A 379 18.15 -15.21 13.11
C LYS A 379 19.06 -14.18 13.76
N MET A 380 19.42 -14.42 15.01
CA MET A 380 20.37 -13.59 15.73
C MET A 380 21.76 -14.20 15.58
N ASN A 381 22.70 -13.39 15.13
CA ASN A 381 24.12 -13.76 15.13
C ASN A 381 24.76 -13.23 16.40
N ILE A 382 25.42 -14.09 17.13
CA ILE A 382 26.23 -13.70 18.28
C ILE A 382 27.66 -13.51 17.79
N VAL A 383 28.19 -12.31 17.99
CA VAL A 383 29.56 -11.97 17.60
C VAL A 383 30.33 -11.42 18.81
N THR A 384 31.62 -11.69 18.85
CA THR A 384 32.51 -11.11 19.85
C THR A 384 33.36 -10.02 19.20
N VAL A 385 33.43 -8.85 19.87
CA VAL A 385 34.08 -7.67 19.29
C VAL A 385 34.91 -6.94 20.33
N PRO A 386 36.03 -6.33 19.95
CA PRO A 386 36.82 -5.50 20.84
C PRO A 386 36.11 -4.17 21.13
N ALA A 387 36.44 -3.54 22.25
CA ALA A 387 35.83 -2.32 22.74
C ALA A 387 35.91 -1.13 21.76
N ASP A 388 36.96 -1.05 20.97
CA ASP A 388 37.19 0.04 20.00
C ASP A 388 36.24 0.01 18.80
N ARG A 389 35.61 -1.13 18.53
CA ARG A 389 34.58 -1.28 17.50
C ARG A 389 33.16 -1.16 18.01
N LEU A 390 32.96 -1.03 19.32
CA LEU A 390 31.65 -1.00 19.95
C LEU A 390 31.32 0.42 20.42
N ILE A 391 30.21 0.92 19.92
CA ILE A 391 29.69 2.26 20.27
C ILE A 391 28.27 2.07 20.81
N VAL A 392 28.05 2.46 22.04
CA VAL A 392 26.73 2.42 22.69
C VAL A 392 26.19 3.83 22.81
N ILE A 393 25.02 4.05 22.25
CA ILE A 393 24.27 5.30 22.33
C ILE A 393 22.97 5.00 23.08
N HIS A 394 22.74 5.74 24.14
CA HIS A 394 21.48 5.72 24.90
C HIS A 394 20.62 6.91 24.48
N TYR A 395 19.34 6.62 24.25
CA TYR A 395 18.34 7.63 23.92
C TYR A 395 17.30 7.70 25.05
N ALA A 396 17.23 8.86 25.69
CA ALA A 396 16.21 9.14 26.69
C ALA A 396 15.80 10.62 26.58
N ASP A 397 14.50 10.88 26.74
CA ASP A 397 13.93 12.24 26.80
C ASP A 397 14.34 13.17 25.63
N GLY A 398 14.46 12.63 24.43
CA GLY A 398 14.84 13.38 23.22
C GLY A 398 16.34 13.67 23.10
N LYS A 399 17.17 13.14 24.00
CA LYS A 399 18.62 13.30 23.98
C LYS A 399 19.32 11.99 23.71
N MET A 400 20.44 12.07 23.03
CA MET A 400 21.34 10.97 22.81
C MET A 400 22.65 11.19 23.55
N GLU A 401 23.09 10.19 24.26
CA GLU A 401 24.35 10.20 24.99
C GLU A 401 25.16 8.96 24.66
N ARG A 402 26.45 9.12 24.45
CA ARG A 402 27.37 8.01 24.32
C ARG A 402 27.67 7.43 25.69
N ILE A 403 27.38 6.14 25.86
CA ILE A 403 27.69 5.44 27.11
C ILE A 403 29.10 4.89 27.04
N ALA A 404 29.88 5.15 28.10
CA ALA A 404 31.17 4.49 28.27
C ALA A 404 30.98 3.01 28.60
N LEU A 405 31.72 2.13 27.93
CA LEU A 405 31.58 0.67 28.08
C LEU A 405 31.84 0.20 29.52
N ASP A 406 32.64 0.92 30.25
CA ASP A 406 32.96 0.61 31.68
C ASP A 406 31.72 0.71 32.58
N THR A 407 30.78 1.61 32.22
CA THR A 407 29.51 1.77 32.95
C THR A 407 28.55 0.64 32.75
N LEU A 408 28.67 -0.09 31.63
CA LEU A 408 27.84 -1.26 31.35
C LEU A 408 28.16 -2.46 32.25
N ARG A 409 29.34 -2.51 32.87
CA ARG A 409 29.75 -3.60 33.80
C ARG A 409 28.85 -3.66 35.05
N ASN A 410 28.22 -2.57 35.42
CA ASN A 410 27.48 -2.43 36.69
C ASN A 410 25.96 -2.44 36.50
N VAL A 411 25.46 -2.60 35.26
CA VAL A 411 24.02 -2.66 34.99
C VAL A 411 23.55 -4.11 35.09
N PRO A 412 22.76 -4.46 36.12
CA PRO A 412 22.20 -5.81 36.21
C PRO A 412 21.33 -6.06 34.98
N SER A 413 21.50 -7.22 34.35
CA SER A 413 20.79 -7.67 33.15
C SER A 413 19.26 -7.70 33.28
N SER A 414 18.73 -7.40 34.43
CA SER A 414 17.29 -7.33 34.75
C SER A 414 16.70 -5.92 34.87
N GLY A 415 17.51 -4.85 34.71
CA GLY A 415 17.08 -3.49 35.05
C GLY A 415 16.43 -2.68 33.90
N PHE A 416 16.66 -3.06 32.65
CA PHE A 416 15.97 -2.44 31.49
C PHE A 416 14.81 -3.32 31.05
N GLY A 417 13.76 -3.27 31.85
CA GLY A 417 12.55 -4.02 31.59
C GLY A 417 11.96 -3.59 30.26
N SER A 418 11.85 -4.56 29.38
CA SER A 418 10.90 -4.49 28.27
C SER A 418 9.53 -4.20 28.86
N SER A 419 9.11 -2.94 28.86
CA SER A 419 7.71 -2.58 29.07
C SER A 419 6.92 -2.99 27.83
N THR A 420 6.93 -4.29 27.53
CA THR A 420 5.96 -4.93 26.65
C THR A 420 4.63 -5.06 27.39
N GLY A 421 4.10 -3.94 27.84
CA GLY A 421 2.69 -3.79 28.14
C GLY A 421 1.95 -3.74 26.81
N SER A 422 1.73 -4.88 26.20
CA SER A 422 0.68 -5.03 25.20
C SER A 422 -0.66 -4.82 25.92
N PRO A 423 -1.36 -3.71 25.70
CA PRO A 423 -2.75 -3.64 26.13
C PRO A 423 -3.55 -4.49 25.16
N ARG A 424 -4.34 -5.41 25.74
CA ARG A 424 -5.34 -6.25 25.07
C ARG A 424 -6.39 -5.43 24.31
#